data_2d79d0827ceaf98658de8f86cf32a410
#
_entry.id   2d79d0827ceaf98658de8f86cf32a410
#
_cell.length_a   1.000
_cell.length_b   1.000
_cell.length_c   1.000
_cell.angle_alpha   90.00
_cell.angle_beta   90.00
_cell.angle_gamma   90.00
#
_symmetry.space_group_name_H-M   'P 1'
#
loop_
_entity.id
_entity.type
_entity.pdbx_description
1 polymer ?
#
loop_
_entity_poly.entity_id
_entity_poly.type
_entity_poly.pdbx_seq_one_letter_code
_entity_poly.pdbx_strand_id
1 'polypeptide(L)'
;MSFALTGILFPEKSPSQIKYDDALLTFQTNTLGPMMLLKHFSPLLPRKSTKLSQDSNLPKQAVWATMSARVGSISDNQLGGWYSYRASKAAVNQMTRTFDNYLKTSAGDNAIAISLHPGTVKTGLSKEFWGNVKEDKLFSVEFAAEKLLEVVNSRTVNERGRCWDWKGEEIPA
;
A
#
# COMPACT_ATOMS: atom_id res chain seq x y z
N MET A 1 1.37 -11.17 10.02
CA MET A 1 1.25 -9.96 9.17
C MET A 1 2.55 -9.75 8.40
N SER A 2 2.48 -9.30 7.14
CA SER A 2 3.62 -8.96 6.29
C SER A 2 3.41 -7.55 5.71
N PHE A 3 4.45 -6.71 5.75
CA PHE A 3 4.40 -5.35 5.23
C PHE A 3 5.47 -5.14 4.15
N ALA A 4 5.08 -4.68 2.97
CA ALA A 4 5.97 -4.20 1.92
C ALA A 4 5.89 -2.66 1.87
N LEU A 5 6.90 -1.96 2.44
CA LEU A 5 6.83 -0.53 2.74
C LEU A 5 7.70 0.34 1.83
N THR A 6 8.26 -0.22 0.75
CA THR A 6 9.18 0.52 -0.14
C THR A 6 8.48 1.66 -0.88
N GLY A 7 9.19 2.78 -1.05
CA GLY A 7 8.69 3.89 -1.85
C GLY A 7 9.68 5.03 -1.97
N ILE A 8 9.78 5.57 -3.19
CA ILE A 8 10.48 6.81 -3.51
C ILE A 8 9.57 7.70 -4.35
N LEU A 9 9.84 8.99 -4.36
CA LEU A 9 9.08 9.99 -5.10
C LEU A 9 10.05 11.01 -5.71
N PHE A 10 9.98 11.16 -7.03
CA PHE A 10 10.53 12.30 -7.76
C PHE A 10 9.36 13.15 -8.25
N PRO A 11 9.21 14.40 -7.77
CA PRO A 11 8.06 15.22 -8.11
C PRO A 11 8.14 15.74 -9.55
N GLU A 12 7.06 15.52 -10.30
CA GLU A 12 6.90 16.00 -11.68
C GLU A 12 5.60 16.80 -11.76
N LYS A 13 5.67 18.09 -12.11
CA LYS A 13 4.50 18.97 -12.24
C LYS A 13 3.90 18.94 -13.64
N SER A 14 4.73 18.65 -14.65
CA SER A 14 4.32 18.59 -16.07
C SER A 14 4.99 17.42 -16.79
N PRO A 15 4.47 16.96 -17.95
CA PRO A 15 5.07 15.87 -18.72
C PRO A 15 6.53 16.14 -19.13
N SER A 16 6.90 17.40 -19.36
CA SER A 16 8.26 17.79 -19.74
C SER A 16 9.30 17.58 -18.64
N GLN A 17 8.87 17.36 -17.40
CA GLN A 17 9.76 17.10 -16.25
C GLN A 17 10.02 15.62 -16.02
N ILE A 18 9.36 14.74 -16.77
CA ILE A 18 9.60 13.31 -16.67
C ILE A 18 11.01 12.99 -17.17
N LYS A 19 11.84 12.42 -16.29
CA LYS A 19 13.15 11.89 -16.64
C LYS A 19 13.08 10.37 -16.64
N TYR A 20 13.59 9.76 -17.70
CA TYR A 20 13.55 8.31 -17.89
C TYR A 20 14.15 7.56 -16.70
N ASP A 21 15.33 7.96 -16.23
CA ASP A 21 16.03 7.28 -15.14
C ASP A 21 15.28 7.40 -13.80
N ASP A 22 14.72 8.59 -13.49
CA ASP A 22 13.90 8.80 -12.29
C ASP A 22 12.62 7.97 -12.35
N ALA A 23 11.97 7.93 -13.52
CA ALA A 23 10.78 7.11 -13.74
C ALA A 23 11.12 5.61 -13.61
N LEU A 24 12.18 5.14 -14.24
CA LEU A 24 12.64 3.76 -14.17
C LEU A 24 12.91 3.35 -12.71
N LEU A 25 13.68 4.16 -11.97
CA LEU A 25 13.98 3.90 -10.56
C LEU A 25 12.71 3.91 -9.70
N THR A 26 11.76 4.81 -10.00
CA THR A 26 10.45 4.84 -9.32
C THR A 26 9.70 3.52 -9.50
N PHE A 27 9.59 3.00 -10.72
CA PHE A 27 8.93 1.71 -10.96
C PHE A 27 9.71 0.53 -10.38
N GLN A 28 11.03 0.53 -10.49
CA GLN A 28 11.86 -0.50 -9.88
C GLN A 28 11.64 -0.59 -8.37
N THR A 29 11.65 0.56 -7.68
CA THR A 29 11.51 0.60 -6.22
C THR A 29 10.07 0.40 -5.77
N ASN A 30 9.12 1.14 -6.35
CA ASN A 30 7.74 1.18 -5.84
C ASN A 30 6.89 0.00 -6.31
N THR A 31 7.22 -0.61 -7.45
CA THR A 31 6.39 -1.64 -8.09
C THR A 31 7.12 -2.98 -8.15
N LEU A 32 8.29 -3.03 -8.83
CA LEU A 32 9.01 -4.30 -9.01
C LEU A 32 9.56 -4.83 -7.69
N GLY A 33 10.04 -3.96 -6.79
CA GLY A 33 10.49 -4.36 -5.46
C GLY A 33 9.41 -5.11 -4.68
N PRO A 34 8.23 -4.52 -4.43
CA PRO A 34 7.09 -5.23 -3.81
C PRO A 34 6.67 -6.49 -4.57
N MET A 35 6.73 -6.50 -5.90
CA MET A 35 6.42 -7.68 -6.71
C MET A 35 7.42 -8.82 -6.47
N MET A 36 8.70 -8.51 -6.30
CA MET A 36 9.72 -9.52 -5.95
C MET A 36 9.52 -10.01 -4.51
N LEU A 37 9.10 -9.16 -3.57
CA LEU A 37 8.71 -9.61 -2.24
C LEU A 37 7.54 -10.60 -2.30
N LEU A 38 6.50 -10.32 -3.10
CA LEU A 38 5.41 -11.28 -3.33
C LEU A 38 5.92 -12.62 -3.84
N LYS A 39 6.78 -12.60 -4.87
CA LYS A 39 7.34 -13.83 -5.45
C LYS A 39 8.02 -14.71 -4.40
N HIS A 40 8.82 -14.12 -3.53
CA HIS A 40 9.65 -14.88 -2.59
C HIS A 40 8.95 -15.21 -1.27
N PHE A 41 8.02 -14.39 -0.81
CA PHE A 41 7.39 -14.54 0.49
C PHE A 41 5.95 -15.08 0.45
N SER A 42 5.27 -15.03 -0.70
CA SER A 42 3.93 -15.60 -0.80
C SER A 42 3.85 -17.11 -0.44
N PRO A 43 4.88 -17.95 -0.68
CA PRO A 43 4.84 -19.35 -0.25
C PRO A 43 4.79 -19.53 1.27
N LEU A 44 5.16 -18.52 2.06
CA LEU A 44 5.11 -18.55 3.53
C LEU A 44 3.71 -18.22 4.09
N LEU A 45 2.78 -17.77 3.25
CA LEU A 45 1.41 -17.51 3.67
C LEU A 45 0.64 -18.82 3.87
N PRO A 46 -0.33 -18.82 4.80
CA PRO A 46 -1.12 -20.02 5.10
C PRO A 46 -1.89 -20.49 3.87
N ARG A 47 -2.03 -21.80 3.74
CA ARG A 47 -2.88 -22.47 2.76
C ARG A 47 -4.29 -22.66 3.31
N LYS A 48 -5.27 -23.03 2.47
CA LYS A 48 -6.65 -23.37 2.91
C LYS A 48 -6.67 -24.45 4.02
N SER A 49 -5.76 -25.41 3.97
CA SER A 49 -5.65 -26.49 4.95
C SER A 49 -4.93 -26.08 6.24
N THR A 50 -4.33 -24.90 6.31
CA THR A 50 -3.60 -24.44 7.49
C THR A 50 -4.58 -24.07 8.60
N LYS A 51 -4.40 -24.65 9.80
CA LYS A 51 -5.12 -24.23 11.00
C LYS A 51 -4.41 -23.02 11.59
N LEU A 52 -5.10 -21.88 11.60
CA LEU A 52 -4.58 -20.64 12.20
C LEU A 52 -4.75 -20.66 13.71
N SER A 53 -3.84 -19.97 14.42
CA SER A 53 -3.97 -19.74 15.87
C SER A 53 -5.24 -18.94 16.17
N GLN A 54 -5.88 -19.24 17.28
CA GLN A 54 -7.04 -18.51 17.80
C GLN A 54 -6.64 -17.41 18.80
N ASP A 55 -5.41 -16.90 18.70
CA ASP A 55 -4.96 -15.78 19.55
C ASP A 55 -5.83 -14.55 19.27
N SER A 56 -6.51 -14.06 20.32
CA SER A 56 -7.44 -12.94 20.24
C SER A 56 -6.78 -11.59 19.94
N ASN A 57 -5.46 -11.50 20.11
CA ASN A 57 -4.68 -10.28 19.89
C ASN A 57 -4.17 -10.17 18.43
N LEU A 58 -4.40 -11.18 17.59
CA LEU A 58 -3.97 -11.21 16.20
C LEU A 58 -5.18 -11.19 15.27
N PRO A 59 -5.03 -10.69 14.02
CA PRO A 59 -6.05 -10.85 13.00
C PRO A 59 -6.40 -12.33 12.80
N LYS A 60 -7.68 -12.60 12.54
CA LYS A 60 -8.16 -13.99 12.31
C LYS A 60 -7.54 -14.63 11.06
N GLN A 61 -7.01 -13.84 10.14
CA GLN A 61 -6.34 -14.26 8.92
C GLN A 61 -4.95 -13.62 8.80
N ALA A 62 -4.08 -14.23 8.03
CA ALA A 62 -2.83 -13.60 7.64
C ALA A 62 -3.11 -12.40 6.72
N VAL A 63 -2.43 -11.28 6.96
CA VAL A 63 -2.58 -10.08 6.13
C VAL A 63 -1.26 -9.76 5.43
N TRP A 64 -1.33 -9.64 4.12
CA TRP A 64 -0.29 -9.03 3.29
C TRP A 64 -0.66 -7.59 3.01
N ALA A 65 0.11 -6.65 3.53
CA ALA A 65 -0.11 -5.22 3.37
C ALA A 65 0.99 -4.60 2.49
N THR A 66 0.62 -3.90 1.43
CA THR A 66 1.57 -3.19 0.56
C THR A 66 1.35 -1.69 0.68
N MET A 67 2.42 -0.91 0.89
CA MET A 67 2.33 0.55 0.97
C MET A 67 2.05 1.16 -0.40
N SER A 68 0.85 1.66 -0.54
CA SER A 68 0.41 2.46 -1.67
C SER A 68 0.33 3.95 -1.29
N ALA A 69 -0.48 4.69 -1.99
CA ALA A 69 -0.82 6.08 -1.69
C ALA A 69 -2.16 6.42 -2.33
N ARG A 70 -2.90 7.39 -1.77
CA ARG A 70 -4.15 7.92 -2.35
C ARG A 70 -3.97 8.35 -3.81
N VAL A 71 -2.82 8.92 -4.13
CA VAL A 71 -2.49 9.35 -5.49
C VAL A 71 -2.36 8.20 -6.50
N GLY A 72 -2.34 6.94 -6.07
CA GLY A 72 -2.43 5.76 -6.93
C GLY A 72 -3.86 5.42 -7.36
N SER A 73 -4.88 6.09 -6.80
CA SER A 73 -6.26 5.97 -7.26
C SER A 73 -6.44 6.73 -8.58
N ILE A 74 -7.06 6.09 -9.57
CA ILE A 74 -7.37 6.70 -10.87
C ILE A 74 -8.58 7.61 -10.72
N SER A 75 -9.62 7.13 -10.05
CA SER A 75 -10.87 7.87 -9.87
C SER A 75 -10.75 9.08 -8.93
N ASP A 76 -9.82 9.04 -7.96
CA ASP A 76 -9.55 10.15 -7.03
C ASP A 76 -8.54 11.19 -7.61
N ASN A 77 -8.05 10.98 -8.83
CA ASN A 77 -7.04 11.84 -9.44
C ASN A 77 -7.64 13.12 -10.04
N GLN A 78 -7.76 14.17 -9.22
CA GLN A 78 -8.26 15.50 -9.66
C GLN A 78 -7.12 16.51 -9.90
N LEU A 79 -5.94 16.29 -9.31
CA LEU A 79 -4.87 17.29 -9.29
C LEU A 79 -3.80 17.06 -10.37
N GLY A 80 -3.65 15.85 -10.89
CA GLY A 80 -2.57 15.48 -11.80
C GLY A 80 -1.18 15.60 -11.16
N GLY A 81 -0.14 15.75 -11.99
CA GLY A 81 1.25 15.77 -11.55
C GLY A 81 1.74 14.41 -11.05
N TRP A 82 3.01 14.33 -10.63
CA TRP A 82 3.65 13.13 -10.08
C TRP A 82 3.43 11.88 -10.94
N TYR A 83 3.66 12.00 -12.23
CA TYR A 83 3.29 11.00 -13.24
C TYR A 83 3.83 9.61 -12.91
N SER A 84 5.15 9.52 -12.70
CA SER A 84 5.80 8.25 -12.40
C SER A 84 5.34 7.68 -11.05
N TYR A 85 5.20 8.54 -10.02
CA TYR A 85 4.78 8.11 -8.70
C TYR A 85 3.34 7.60 -8.68
N ARG A 86 2.39 8.37 -9.26
CA ARG A 86 0.99 7.96 -9.38
C ARG A 86 0.86 6.64 -10.13
N ALA A 87 1.50 6.53 -11.29
CA ALA A 87 1.47 5.31 -12.09
C ALA A 87 2.05 4.11 -11.34
N SER A 88 3.17 4.29 -10.62
CA SER A 88 3.77 3.23 -9.81
C SER A 88 2.84 2.77 -8.66
N LYS A 89 2.12 3.70 -8.01
CA LYS A 89 1.19 3.35 -6.92
C LYS A 89 -0.14 2.80 -7.44
N ALA A 90 -0.60 3.19 -8.63
CA ALA A 90 -1.70 2.52 -9.32
C ALA A 90 -1.34 1.05 -9.64
N ALA A 91 -0.11 0.81 -10.11
CA ALA A 91 0.40 -0.54 -10.33
C ALA A 91 0.43 -1.36 -9.03
N VAL A 92 0.80 -0.76 -7.89
CA VAL A 92 0.73 -1.42 -6.56
C VAL A 92 -0.71 -1.81 -6.20
N ASN A 93 -1.69 -0.93 -6.44
CA ASN A 93 -3.10 -1.24 -6.17
C ASN A 93 -3.58 -2.41 -7.03
N GLN A 94 -3.24 -2.42 -8.34
CA GLN A 94 -3.56 -3.52 -9.24
C GLN A 94 -2.87 -4.82 -8.82
N MET A 95 -1.59 -4.78 -8.47
CA MET A 95 -0.83 -5.93 -7.98
C MET A 95 -1.46 -6.52 -6.71
N THR A 96 -1.84 -5.68 -5.75
CA THR A 96 -2.51 -6.09 -4.51
C THR A 96 -3.83 -6.80 -4.81
N ARG A 97 -4.64 -6.26 -5.71
CA ARG A 97 -5.91 -6.87 -6.13
C ARG A 97 -5.68 -8.23 -6.82
N THR A 98 -4.71 -8.28 -7.72
CA THR A 98 -4.34 -9.51 -8.43
C THR A 98 -3.87 -10.59 -7.45
N PHE A 99 -3.01 -10.20 -6.51
CA PHE A 99 -2.51 -11.12 -5.48
C PHE A 99 -3.62 -11.60 -4.54
N ASP A 100 -4.54 -10.73 -4.16
CA ASP A 100 -5.68 -11.13 -3.35
C ASP A 100 -6.57 -12.17 -4.07
N ASN A 101 -6.78 -12.01 -5.38
CA ASN A 101 -7.50 -13.01 -6.17
C ASN A 101 -6.78 -14.37 -6.19
N TYR A 102 -5.44 -14.37 -6.25
CA TYR A 102 -4.65 -15.59 -6.08
C TYR A 102 -4.85 -16.20 -4.67
N LEU A 103 -4.83 -15.38 -3.61
CA LEU A 103 -5.04 -15.84 -2.23
C LEU A 103 -6.42 -16.46 -2.00
N LYS A 104 -7.48 -15.96 -2.64
CA LYS A 104 -8.82 -16.59 -2.59
C LYS A 104 -8.77 -18.06 -3.00
N THR A 105 -7.94 -18.38 -4.00
CA THR A 105 -7.79 -19.75 -4.48
C THR A 105 -6.83 -20.57 -3.62
N SER A 106 -5.69 -20.03 -3.22
CA SER A 106 -4.61 -20.76 -2.54
C SER A 106 -4.79 -20.83 -1.02
N ALA A 107 -5.29 -19.76 -0.39
CA ALA A 107 -5.43 -19.60 1.05
C ALA A 107 -6.89 -19.56 1.54
N GLY A 108 -7.85 -19.27 0.65
CA GLY A 108 -9.24 -19.05 1.05
C GLY A 108 -9.36 -17.84 1.96
N ASP A 109 -9.95 -18.06 3.15
CA ASP A 109 -10.14 -17.02 4.18
C ASP A 109 -8.96 -16.92 5.15
N ASN A 110 -7.96 -17.81 5.01
CA ASN A 110 -6.78 -17.80 5.87
C ASN A 110 -5.79 -16.68 5.56
N ALA A 111 -5.89 -16.04 4.39
CA ALA A 111 -5.05 -14.89 4.03
C ALA A 111 -5.77 -13.90 3.13
N ILE A 112 -5.46 -12.62 3.31
CA ILE A 112 -5.93 -11.51 2.48
C ILE A 112 -4.76 -10.61 2.07
N ALA A 113 -4.91 -9.89 0.96
CA ALA A 113 -4.01 -8.81 0.59
C ALA A 113 -4.76 -7.47 0.58
N ILE A 114 -4.10 -6.42 1.06
CA ILE A 114 -4.59 -5.05 1.06
C ILE A 114 -3.48 -4.08 0.68
N SER A 115 -3.82 -2.91 0.16
CA SER A 115 -2.90 -1.79 0.08
C SER A 115 -3.27 -0.70 1.09
N LEU A 116 -2.27 0.09 1.49
CA LEU A 116 -2.39 1.07 2.56
C LEU A 116 -1.92 2.46 2.09
N HIS A 117 -2.60 3.49 2.58
CA HIS A 117 -2.18 4.88 2.47
C HIS A 117 -1.99 5.49 3.86
N PRO A 118 -0.77 5.90 4.24
CA PRO A 118 -0.48 6.38 5.60
C PRO A 118 -0.89 7.85 5.85
N GLY A 119 -1.44 8.54 4.85
CA GLY A 119 -1.51 10.00 4.87
C GLY A 119 -0.16 10.64 4.57
N THR A 120 0.02 11.92 4.89
CA THR A 120 1.31 12.59 4.76
C THR A 120 2.08 12.47 6.08
N VAL A 121 3.14 11.68 6.07
CA VAL A 121 3.95 11.37 7.26
C VAL A 121 5.25 12.14 7.22
N LYS A 122 5.72 12.69 8.34
CA LYS A 122 6.99 13.42 8.49
C LYS A 122 8.18 12.49 8.27
N THR A 123 8.54 12.27 7.00
CA THR A 123 9.67 11.44 6.57
C THR A 123 10.46 12.14 5.48
N GLY A 124 11.63 11.62 5.14
CA GLY A 124 12.44 12.14 4.02
C GLY A 124 11.69 12.19 2.70
N LEU A 125 10.77 11.25 2.44
CA LEU A 125 9.96 11.20 1.20
C LEU A 125 9.02 12.39 1.06
N SER A 126 8.46 12.89 2.16
CA SER A 126 7.45 13.97 2.15
C SER A 126 8.02 15.36 2.49
N LYS A 127 9.31 15.45 2.83
CA LYS A 127 9.93 16.66 3.43
C LYS A 127 9.70 17.93 2.59
N GLU A 128 9.79 17.83 1.27
CA GLU A 128 9.61 18.98 0.36
C GLU A 128 8.17 19.52 0.33
N PHE A 129 7.20 18.75 0.84
CA PHE A 129 5.78 19.10 0.77
C PHE A 129 5.19 19.59 2.08
N TRP A 130 5.94 19.53 3.20
CA TRP A 130 5.41 19.85 4.54
C TRP A 130 4.79 21.25 4.61
N GLY A 131 5.41 22.25 3.96
CA GLY A 131 4.89 23.62 3.96
C GLY A 131 3.53 23.80 3.27
N ASN A 132 3.11 22.82 2.45
CA ASN A 132 1.84 22.84 1.72
C ASN A 132 0.77 21.93 2.36
N VAL A 133 1.10 21.26 3.45
CA VAL A 133 0.19 20.35 4.15
C VAL A 133 -0.32 21.02 5.41
N LYS A 134 -1.64 20.98 5.61
CA LYS A 134 -2.24 21.48 6.86
C LYS A 134 -1.65 20.69 8.04
N GLU A 135 -1.44 21.35 9.16
CA GLU A 135 -0.79 20.76 10.35
C GLU A 135 -1.52 19.51 10.84
N ASP A 136 -2.86 19.53 10.82
CA ASP A 136 -3.73 18.40 11.18
C ASP A 136 -3.69 17.22 10.20
N LYS A 137 -3.00 17.35 9.05
CA LYS A 137 -2.81 16.34 8.01
C LYS A 137 -1.36 15.89 7.84
N LEU A 138 -0.46 16.41 8.66
CA LEU A 138 0.97 16.08 8.66
C LEU A 138 1.31 15.26 9.91
N PHE A 139 1.39 13.95 9.76
CA PHE A 139 1.47 13.01 10.87
C PHE A 139 2.90 12.70 11.31
N SER A 140 3.07 12.38 12.58
CA SER A 140 4.31 11.76 13.08
C SER A 140 4.42 10.32 12.55
N VAL A 141 5.63 9.76 12.58
CA VAL A 141 5.90 8.38 12.15
C VAL A 141 5.16 7.40 13.07
N GLU A 142 5.18 7.68 14.38
CA GLU A 142 4.54 6.86 15.41
C GLU A 142 3.03 6.80 15.21
N PHE A 143 2.38 7.97 15.04
CA PHE A 143 0.95 8.05 14.78
C PHE A 143 0.55 7.27 13.52
N ALA A 144 1.30 7.46 12.43
CA ALA A 144 1.01 6.76 11.17
C ALA A 144 1.16 5.24 11.31
N ALA A 145 2.21 4.78 12.01
CA ALA A 145 2.44 3.35 12.24
C ALA A 145 1.32 2.73 13.10
N GLU A 146 0.93 3.40 14.19
CA GLU A 146 -0.17 2.97 15.06
C GLU A 146 -1.48 2.84 14.27
N LYS A 147 -1.86 3.89 13.52
CA LYS A 147 -3.08 3.90 12.72
C LYS A 147 -3.10 2.82 11.64
N LEU A 148 -1.99 2.60 10.95
CA LEU A 148 -1.91 1.53 9.94
C LEU A 148 -2.00 0.14 10.59
N LEU A 149 -1.45 -0.08 11.77
CA LEU A 149 -1.60 -1.34 12.50
C LEU A 149 -3.06 -1.56 12.93
N GLU A 150 -3.75 -0.52 13.43
CA GLU A 150 -5.20 -0.58 13.73
C GLU A 150 -6.00 -0.97 12.48
N VAL A 151 -5.72 -0.33 11.33
CA VAL A 151 -6.39 -0.64 10.06
C VAL A 151 -6.14 -2.08 9.65
N VAL A 152 -4.89 -2.57 9.68
CA VAL A 152 -4.56 -3.94 9.31
C VAL A 152 -5.24 -4.95 10.24
N ASN A 153 -5.27 -4.68 11.55
CA ASN A 153 -5.89 -5.57 12.53
C ASN A 153 -7.41 -5.64 12.40
N SER A 154 -8.05 -4.58 11.93
CA SER A 154 -9.51 -4.53 11.78
C SER A 154 -10.02 -5.11 10.46
N ARG A 155 -9.15 -5.33 9.45
CA ARG A 155 -9.59 -5.82 8.14
C ARG A 155 -10.00 -7.28 8.19
N THR A 156 -11.03 -7.59 7.44
CA THR A 156 -11.62 -8.92 7.32
C THR A 156 -11.59 -9.40 5.86
N VAL A 157 -12.01 -10.64 5.65
CA VAL A 157 -12.13 -11.22 4.29
C VAL A 157 -13.11 -10.46 3.39
N ASN A 158 -14.05 -9.69 3.94
CA ASN A 158 -14.99 -8.89 3.16
C ASN A 158 -14.36 -7.59 2.61
N GLU A 159 -13.21 -7.21 3.13
CA GLU A 159 -12.52 -5.95 2.85
C GLU A 159 -11.21 -6.14 2.08
N ARG A 160 -10.98 -7.37 1.62
CA ARG A 160 -9.76 -7.81 0.92
C ARG A 160 -9.58 -7.20 -0.47
N GLY A 161 -8.35 -7.09 -0.92
CA GLY A 161 -8.00 -6.65 -2.27
C GLY A 161 -8.27 -5.18 -2.55
N ARG A 162 -8.38 -4.32 -1.52
CA ARG A 162 -8.70 -2.90 -1.61
C ARG A 162 -7.59 -2.04 -1.02
N CYS A 163 -7.67 -0.74 -1.26
CA CYS A 163 -6.77 0.26 -0.69
C CYS A 163 -7.46 0.99 0.48
N TRP A 164 -6.78 1.07 1.61
CA TRP A 164 -7.30 1.66 2.84
C TRP A 164 -6.41 2.78 3.33
N ASP A 165 -7.01 3.89 3.72
CA ASP A 165 -6.24 4.97 4.34
C ASP A 165 -6.04 4.74 5.85
N TRP A 166 -5.27 5.61 6.47
CA TRP A 166 -4.94 5.60 7.89
C TRP A 166 -6.14 5.70 8.83
N LYS A 167 -7.32 6.14 8.34
CA LYS A 167 -8.59 6.13 9.09
C LYS A 167 -9.37 4.83 8.93
N GLY A 168 -8.95 3.96 8.01
CA GLY A 168 -9.71 2.80 7.61
C GLY A 168 -10.82 3.09 6.60
N GLU A 169 -10.77 4.24 5.92
CA GLU A 169 -11.66 4.59 4.81
C GLU A 169 -11.11 3.99 3.51
N GLU A 170 -11.99 3.44 2.67
CA GLU A 170 -11.59 2.90 1.37
C GLU A 170 -11.19 4.03 0.42
N ILE A 171 -10.04 3.88 -0.22
CA ILE A 171 -9.62 4.72 -1.34
C ILE A 171 -10.11 4.02 -2.61
N PRO A 172 -10.94 4.69 -3.43
CA PRO A 172 -11.46 4.10 -4.65
C PRO A 172 -10.35 3.77 -5.65
N ALA A 173 -10.61 2.85 -6.59
CA ALA A 173 -9.65 2.42 -7.61
C ALA A 173 -9.38 3.50 -8.67
#